data_c3b0914afc5b021d656b2eea0c93225c
#
_entry.id   c3b0914afc5b021d656b2eea0c93225c
#
_cell.length_a   1.000
_cell.length_b   1.000
_cell.length_c   1.000
_cell.angle_alpha   90.00
_cell.angle_beta   90.00
_cell.angle_gamma   90.00
#
_symmetry.space_group_name_H-M   'P 1'
#
loop_
_entity.id
_entity.type
_entity.pdbx_description
1 polymer ?
#
loop_
_entity_poly.entity_id
_entity_poly.type
_entity_poly.pdbx_seq_one_letter_code
_entity_poly.pdbx_strand_id
1 'polypeptide(L)'
;NKAWDGGEGTTSTFTVGAGVLVASAHWNGLFGHDISNGALLWKKRDSKIRFRDGSATFYDGNFYLASCENLYVINPRSGDILKMAETSYEFNSACAPLVTDKYLIVSTSNKGVVAFDRLTFKEVWNYRTGTSLFYTVPYSHNQECTVEVSPVLVGSTVLFGASDGYLHAVDLNTGAYRGKRALGAPVFSSVAVSGNCLFVADFGGNIYNFKLHN
;
A
#
# COMPACT_ATOMS: atom_id res chain seq x y z
N ASN A 1 -8.71 27.89 5.45
CA ASN A 1 -9.20 27.70 6.80
C ASN A 1 -8.81 26.29 7.26
N LYS A 2 -8.12 26.19 8.42
CA LYS A 2 -7.79 24.92 9.06
C LYS A 2 -9.05 24.40 9.75
N ALA A 3 -9.54 23.24 9.36
CA ALA A 3 -10.73 22.66 9.97
C ALA A 3 -10.43 22.10 11.37
N TRP A 4 -9.29 21.39 11.52
CA TRP A 4 -8.80 20.86 12.78
C TRP A 4 -7.34 20.42 12.64
N ASP A 5 -6.68 20.05 13.74
CA ASP A 5 -5.28 19.64 13.80
C ASP A 5 -5.15 18.35 14.61
N GLY A 6 -4.59 17.30 14.00
CA GLY A 6 -4.34 16.02 14.66
C GLY A 6 -3.18 16.03 15.65
N GLY A 7 -2.34 17.07 15.63
CA GLY A 7 -1.20 17.23 16.55
C GLY A 7 0.00 16.34 16.30
N GLU A 8 -0.04 15.44 15.31
CA GLU A 8 1.06 14.52 14.99
C GLU A 8 1.40 14.64 13.49
N GLY A 9 2.67 14.56 13.16
CA GLY A 9 3.13 14.51 11.78
C GLY A 9 3.02 13.09 11.21
N THR A 10 2.67 12.98 9.93
CA THR A 10 2.63 11.70 9.22
C THR A 10 3.22 11.84 7.83
N THR A 11 3.85 10.79 7.33
CA THR A 11 4.27 10.61 5.94
C THR A 11 3.37 9.65 5.18
N SER A 12 2.44 8.99 5.89
CA SER A 12 1.48 8.04 5.29
C SER A 12 0.30 8.75 4.63
N THR A 13 -0.36 8.03 3.74
CA THR A 13 -1.62 8.47 3.14
C THR A 13 -2.76 8.31 4.15
N PHE A 14 -3.60 9.33 4.25
CA PHE A 14 -4.82 9.26 5.06
C PHE A 14 -5.86 8.39 4.39
N THR A 15 -6.57 7.63 5.19
CA THR A 15 -7.71 6.84 4.71
C THR A 15 -8.94 7.10 5.54
N VAL A 16 -10.07 7.26 4.87
CA VAL A 16 -11.37 7.49 5.50
C VAL A 16 -12.27 6.29 5.30
N GLY A 17 -12.88 5.84 6.38
CA GLY A 17 -13.89 4.78 6.36
C GLY A 17 -14.74 4.80 7.63
N ALA A 18 -16.02 4.46 7.53
CA ALA A 18 -16.98 4.42 8.65
C ALA A 18 -17.03 5.73 9.46
N GLY A 19 -16.78 6.89 8.83
CA GLY A 19 -16.74 8.20 9.48
C GLY A 19 -15.45 8.46 10.29
N VAL A 20 -14.44 7.64 10.12
CA VAL A 20 -13.15 7.75 10.80
C VAL A 20 -12.04 8.00 9.78
N LEU A 21 -11.21 9.01 10.04
CA LEU A 21 -9.95 9.23 9.35
C LEU A 21 -8.85 8.49 10.11
N VAL A 22 -8.14 7.61 9.41
CA VAL A 22 -7.00 6.88 9.97
C VAL A 22 -5.71 7.38 9.36
N ALA A 23 -4.72 7.62 10.23
CA ALA A 23 -3.36 7.98 9.85
C ALA A 23 -2.35 7.30 10.77
N SER A 24 -1.21 6.92 10.24
CA SER A 24 -0.06 6.54 11.06
C SER A 24 0.86 7.73 11.29
N ALA A 25 1.34 7.89 12.51
CA ALA A 25 2.40 8.83 12.82
C ALA A 25 3.74 8.10 12.82
N HIS A 26 4.75 8.83 12.41
CA HIS A 26 6.12 8.34 12.31
C HIS A 26 6.54 7.49 13.52
N TRP A 27 6.94 6.27 13.27
CA TRP A 27 7.46 5.24 14.21
C TRP A 27 6.46 4.62 15.19
N ASN A 28 5.49 5.32 15.72
CA ASN A 28 4.93 4.92 17.01
C ASN A 28 3.41 4.88 17.12
N GLY A 29 2.65 5.14 16.08
CA GLY A 29 1.23 5.21 16.33
C GLY A 29 0.33 5.10 15.13
N LEU A 30 -0.83 4.58 15.38
CA LEU A 30 -1.98 4.64 14.51
C LEU A 30 -3.07 5.43 15.23
N PHE A 31 -3.70 6.35 14.53
CA PHE A 31 -4.67 7.29 15.08
C PHE A 31 -5.96 7.21 14.29
N GLY A 32 -7.08 7.24 14.97
CA GLY A 32 -8.39 7.38 14.37
C GLY A 32 -9.06 8.66 14.86
N HIS A 33 -9.45 9.52 13.93
CA HIS A 33 -10.16 10.77 14.20
C HIS A 33 -11.56 10.76 13.60
N ASP A 34 -12.51 11.33 14.29
CA ASP A 34 -13.84 11.60 13.74
C ASP A 34 -13.72 12.61 12.61
N ILE A 35 -14.16 12.24 11.40
CA ILE A 35 -14.01 13.08 10.22
C ILE A 35 -14.88 14.35 10.29
N SER A 36 -15.95 14.35 11.07
CA SER A 36 -16.88 15.48 11.16
C SER A 36 -16.33 16.65 11.98
N ASN A 37 -15.51 16.36 12.99
CA ASN A 37 -15.05 17.38 13.94
C ASN A 37 -13.56 17.27 14.30
N GLY A 38 -12.86 16.22 13.83
CA GLY A 38 -11.45 15.99 14.10
C GLY A 38 -11.13 15.45 15.49
N ALA A 39 -12.13 15.10 16.28
CA ALA A 39 -11.90 14.55 17.61
C ALA A 39 -11.13 13.23 17.53
N LEU A 40 -10.11 13.08 18.38
CA LEU A 40 -9.38 11.82 18.52
C LEU A 40 -10.31 10.78 19.14
N LEU A 41 -10.63 9.74 18.38
CA LEU A 41 -11.43 8.60 18.84
C LEU A 41 -10.57 7.57 19.55
N TRP A 42 -9.42 7.27 18.97
CA TRP A 42 -8.49 6.30 19.52
C TRP A 42 -7.06 6.53 19.03
N LYS A 43 -6.13 6.02 19.82
CA LYS A 43 -4.70 6.02 19.54
C LYS A 43 -4.12 4.66 19.93
N LYS A 44 -3.47 4.01 18.98
CA LYS A 44 -2.72 2.77 19.23
C LYS A 44 -1.23 3.10 19.15
N ARG A 45 -0.55 2.90 20.26
CA ARG A 45 0.90 3.08 20.38
C ARG A 45 1.44 1.89 21.16
N ASP A 46 2.12 1.00 20.48
CA ASP A 46 2.72 -0.18 21.09
C ASP A 46 4.14 -0.32 20.60
N SER A 47 5.09 -0.52 21.53
CA SER A 47 6.50 -0.72 21.20
C SER A 47 6.76 -2.04 20.45
N LYS A 48 5.83 -2.99 20.53
CA LYS A 48 5.89 -4.30 19.85
C LYS A 48 5.22 -4.28 18.50
N ILE A 49 4.34 -3.29 18.24
CA ILE A 49 3.59 -3.15 17.00
C ILE A 49 4.07 -1.90 16.29
N ARG A 50 4.78 -2.07 15.21
CA ARG A 50 5.34 -0.97 14.44
C ARG A 50 4.39 -0.63 13.29
N PHE A 51 3.59 0.41 13.44
CA PHE A 51 2.73 0.93 12.37
C PHE A 51 3.48 1.79 11.33
N ARG A 52 4.66 2.21 11.63
CA ARG A 52 5.72 2.82 10.83
C ARG A 52 5.24 3.35 9.46
N ASP A 53 4.70 4.56 9.44
CA ASP A 53 4.22 5.24 8.22
C ASP A 53 3.23 4.44 7.36
N GLY A 54 2.61 3.39 7.92
CA GLY A 54 1.73 2.50 7.18
C GLY A 54 0.49 3.22 6.67
N SER A 55 0.23 3.09 5.37
CA SER A 55 -1.01 3.56 4.75
C SER A 55 -2.06 2.46 4.82
N ALA A 56 -3.26 2.80 5.30
CA ALA A 56 -4.35 1.85 5.42
C ALA A 56 -5.27 1.88 4.18
N THR A 57 -6.00 0.81 3.96
CA THR A 57 -7.12 0.74 3.03
C THR A 57 -8.39 0.35 3.78
N PHE A 58 -9.47 1.12 3.58
CA PHE A 58 -10.78 0.76 4.13
C PHE A 58 -11.51 -0.17 3.17
N TYR A 59 -11.92 -1.33 3.66
CA TYR A 59 -12.64 -2.31 2.90
C TYR A 59 -13.53 -3.16 3.82
N ASP A 60 -14.77 -3.45 3.39
CA ASP A 60 -15.69 -4.33 4.10
C ASP A 60 -15.79 -4.03 5.61
N GLY A 61 -15.97 -2.73 5.94
CA GLY A 61 -16.16 -2.25 7.30
C GLY A 61 -14.91 -2.16 8.17
N ASN A 62 -13.72 -2.51 7.68
CA ASN A 62 -12.48 -2.51 8.45
C ASN A 62 -11.33 -1.81 7.72
N PHE A 63 -10.30 -1.41 8.47
CA PHE A 63 -9.04 -0.96 7.88
C PHE A 63 -8.06 -2.14 7.77
N TYR A 64 -7.41 -2.22 6.61
CA TYR A 64 -6.34 -3.16 6.32
C TYR A 64 -5.03 -2.39 6.21
N LEU A 65 -3.99 -2.87 6.85
CA LEU A 65 -2.68 -2.24 6.92
C LEU A 65 -1.58 -3.30 6.79
N ALA A 66 -0.53 -2.97 6.05
CA ALA A 66 0.72 -3.74 6.03
C ALA A 66 1.85 -2.84 6.53
N SER A 67 2.61 -3.27 7.50
CA SER A 67 3.73 -2.48 8.04
C SER A 67 4.80 -3.38 8.64
N CYS A 68 6.06 -3.08 8.34
CA CYS A 68 7.19 -3.94 8.66
C CYS A 68 6.96 -5.36 8.11
N GLU A 69 6.88 -6.35 8.96
CA GLU A 69 6.61 -7.75 8.60
C GLU A 69 5.17 -8.19 8.87
N ASN A 70 4.31 -7.26 9.28
CA ASN A 70 2.97 -7.59 9.79
C ASN A 70 1.85 -7.09 8.89
N LEU A 71 0.80 -7.91 8.83
CA LEU A 71 -0.52 -7.57 8.27
C LEU A 71 -1.50 -7.35 9.41
N TYR A 72 -2.38 -6.35 9.26
CA TYR A 72 -3.37 -5.99 10.28
C TYR A 72 -4.77 -5.82 9.69
N VAL A 73 -5.78 -6.22 10.47
CA VAL A 73 -7.18 -5.77 10.30
C VAL A 73 -7.57 -5.01 11.57
N ILE A 74 -8.10 -3.80 11.38
CA ILE A 74 -8.32 -2.86 12.47
C ILE A 74 -9.76 -2.39 12.45
N ASN A 75 -10.42 -2.41 13.62
CA ASN A 75 -11.75 -1.87 13.78
C ASN A 75 -11.72 -0.33 13.67
N PRO A 76 -12.51 0.29 12.79
CA PRO A 76 -12.48 1.74 12.60
C PRO A 76 -12.87 2.53 13.86
N ARG A 77 -13.84 2.05 14.63
CA ARG A 77 -14.41 2.80 15.77
C ARG A 77 -13.59 2.71 17.04
N SER A 78 -12.99 1.55 17.32
CA SER A 78 -12.21 1.33 18.55
C SER A 78 -10.71 1.31 18.33
N GLY A 79 -10.23 1.18 17.08
CA GLY A 79 -8.84 0.95 16.74
C GLY A 79 -8.32 -0.43 17.16
N ASP A 80 -9.19 -1.34 17.59
CA ASP A 80 -8.77 -2.67 18.01
C ASP A 80 -8.25 -3.48 16.84
N ILE A 81 -7.15 -4.18 17.07
CA ILE A 81 -6.58 -5.12 16.12
C ILE A 81 -7.43 -6.38 16.15
N LEU A 82 -8.27 -6.54 15.12
CA LEU A 82 -9.15 -7.70 14.97
C LEU A 82 -8.37 -8.93 14.50
N LYS A 83 -7.32 -8.68 13.71
CA LYS A 83 -6.44 -9.73 13.20
C LYS A 83 -5.06 -9.16 12.95
N MET A 84 -4.04 -9.97 13.23
CA MET A 84 -2.64 -9.71 12.92
C MET A 84 -1.96 -11.01 12.48
N ALA A 85 -1.04 -10.91 11.53
CA ALA A 85 -0.13 -11.98 11.19
C ALA A 85 1.24 -11.42 10.86
N GLU A 86 2.27 -12.03 11.43
CA GLU A 86 3.66 -11.84 11.04
C GLU A 86 3.95 -12.68 9.79
N THR A 87 4.75 -12.12 8.88
CA THR A 87 5.12 -12.75 7.61
C THR A 87 6.64 -12.77 7.44
N SER A 88 7.12 -13.43 6.40
CA SER A 88 8.53 -13.40 5.98
C SER A 88 8.85 -12.24 5.01
N TYR A 89 7.92 -11.32 4.82
CA TYR A 89 8.05 -10.18 3.93
C TYR A 89 8.33 -8.91 4.72
N GLU A 90 9.15 -8.04 4.17
CA GLU A 90 9.29 -6.67 4.63
C GLU A 90 8.42 -5.78 3.73
N PHE A 91 7.35 -5.25 4.30
CA PHE A 91 6.40 -4.43 3.55
C PHE A 91 6.91 -2.99 3.41
N ASN A 92 6.64 -2.41 2.26
CA ASN A 92 6.86 -0.99 2.08
C ASN A 92 5.72 -0.22 2.77
N SER A 93 6.02 0.35 3.92
CA SER A 93 5.03 0.93 4.83
C SER A 93 4.24 2.09 4.22
N ALA A 94 4.84 2.87 3.32
CA ALA A 94 4.17 4.00 2.68
C ALA A 94 3.05 3.57 1.71
N CYS A 95 3.02 2.28 1.33
CA CYS A 95 2.07 1.75 0.36
C CYS A 95 0.79 1.27 1.04
N ALA A 96 -0.36 1.72 0.52
CA ALA A 96 -1.64 1.17 0.94
C ALA A 96 -1.87 -0.19 0.27
N PRO A 97 -2.35 -1.21 1.00
CA PRO A 97 -2.73 -2.48 0.41
C PRO A 97 -3.85 -2.33 -0.61
N LEU A 98 -3.79 -3.10 -1.71
CA LEU A 98 -4.97 -3.34 -2.53
C LEU A 98 -5.81 -4.45 -1.89
N VAL A 99 -7.05 -4.15 -1.56
CA VAL A 99 -7.96 -5.08 -0.90
C VAL A 99 -9.12 -5.43 -1.83
N THR A 100 -9.43 -6.70 -1.94
CA THR A 100 -10.59 -7.24 -2.68
C THR A 100 -11.37 -8.20 -1.80
N ASP A 101 -12.49 -8.73 -2.27
CA ASP A 101 -13.23 -9.77 -1.53
C ASP A 101 -12.35 -10.96 -1.13
N LYS A 102 -11.39 -11.30 -1.99
CA LYS A 102 -10.59 -12.51 -1.84
C LYS A 102 -9.15 -12.25 -1.40
N TYR A 103 -8.56 -11.13 -1.81
CA TYR A 103 -7.13 -10.89 -1.68
C TYR A 103 -6.79 -9.61 -0.92
N LEU A 104 -5.68 -9.68 -0.20
CA LEU A 104 -4.91 -8.57 0.32
C LEU A 104 -3.57 -8.54 -0.42
N ILE A 105 -3.35 -7.54 -1.28
CA ILE A 105 -2.19 -7.45 -2.15
C ILE A 105 -1.32 -6.28 -1.68
N VAL A 106 -0.06 -6.56 -1.41
CA VAL A 106 0.87 -5.59 -0.79
C VAL A 106 2.21 -5.53 -1.52
N SER A 107 2.79 -4.36 -1.51
CA SER A 107 4.12 -4.08 -2.03
C SER A 107 5.19 -4.36 -0.97
N THR A 108 6.32 -4.91 -1.40
CA THR A 108 7.43 -5.28 -0.52
C THR A 108 8.71 -4.52 -0.86
N SER A 109 9.59 -4.40 0.11
CA SER A 109 10.88 -3.75 -0.06
C SER A 109 11.86 -4.57 -0.91
N ASN A 110 11.69 -5.89 -0.98
CA ASN A 110 12.72 -6.77 -1.56
C ASN A 110 12.21 -7.95 -2.40
N LYS A 111 10.91 -8.21 -2.41
CA LYS A 111 10.32 -9.40 -3.05
C LYS A 111 9.20 -9.09 -4.04
N GLY A 112 9.07 -7.83 -4.47
CA GLY A 112 8.05 -7.39 -5.43
C GLY A 112 6.69 -7.18 -4.79
N VAL A 113 5.65 -7.77 -5.37
CA VAL A 113 4.26 -7.69 -4.90
C VAL A 113 3.79 -9.07 -4.49
N VAL A 114 3.13 -9.16 -3.35
CA VAL A 114 2.61 -10.42 -2.80
C VAL A 114 1.11 -10.31 -2.53
N ALA A 115 0.38 -11.37 -2.83
CA ALA A 115 -1.03 -11.50 -2.49
C ALA A 115 -1.21 -12.55 -1.40
N PHE A 116 -2.01 -12.18 -0.42
CA PHE A 116 -2.50 -13.06 0.63
C PHE A 116 -4.00 -13.27 0.47
N ASP A 117 -4.48 -14.43 0.84
CA ASP A 117 -5.90 -14.61 1.07
C ASP A 117 -6.36 -13.66 2.20
N ARG A 118 -7.36 -12.83 1.92
CA ARG A 118 -7.79 -11.76 2.82
C ARG A 118 -8.25 -12.27 4.19
N LEU A 119 -8.88 -13.43 4.21
CA LEU A 119 -9.47 -13.97 5.44
C LEU A 119 -8.48 -14.78 6.27
N THR A 120 -7.55 -15.48 5.65
CA THR A 120 -6.61 -16.36 6.35
C THR A 120 -5.21 -15.76 6.52
N PHE A 121 -4.85 -14.77 5.70
CA PHE A 121 -3.51 -14.22 5.55
C PHE A 121 -2.47 -15.24 5.07
N LYS A 122 -2.93 -16.35 4.48
CA LYS A 122 -2.03 -17.28 3.78
C LYS A 122 -1.62 -16.69 2.44
N GLU A 123 -0.34 -16.80 2.12
CA GLU A 123 0.18 -16.41 0.81
C GLU A 123 -0.50 -17.21 -0.30
N VAL A 124 -0.87 -16.50 -1.37
CA VAL A 124 -1.48 -17.09 -2.57
C VAL A 124 -0.50 -17.05 -3.73
N TRP A 125 0.11 -15.89 -3.96
CA TRP A 125 1.13 -15.72 -4.99
C TRP A 125 2.09 -14.57 -4.65
N ASN A 126 3.29 -14.64 -5.21
CA ASN A 126 4.27 -13.56 -5.20
C ASN A 126 4.76 -13.32 -6.63
N TYR A 127 4.80 -12.05 -7.02
CA TYR A 127 5.39 -11.61 -8.29
C TYR A 127 6.63 -10.77 -8.01
N ARG A 128 7.77 -11.23 -8.52
CA ARG A 128 9.05 -10.52 -8.40
C ARG A 128 9.27 -9.62 -9.61
N THR A 129 9.64 -8.38 -9.35
CA THR A 129 10.07 -7.40 -10.37
C THR A 129 11.52 -7.64 -10.79
N GLY A 130 12.05 -6.79 -11.65
CA GLY A 130 13.49 -6.71 -11.92
C GLY A 130 14.28 -6.07 -10.80
N THR A 131 15.60 -6.00 -10.99
CA THR A 131 16.51 -5.34 -10.07
C THR A 131 16.22 -3.84 -10.02
N SER A 132 16.17 -3.30 -8.82
CA SER A 132 15.93 -1.87 -8.58
C SER A 132 17.06 -1.02 -9.16
N LEU A 133 16.70 0.02 -9.90
CA LEU A 133 17.65 1.00 -10.46
C LEU A 133 18.13 2.00 -9.41
N PHE A 134 17.33 2.21 -8.38
CA PHE A 134 17.61 3.14 -7.29
C PHE A 134 16.98 2.64 -5.99
N TYR A 135 17.62 2.94 -4.87
CA TYR A 135 17.16 2.53 -3.53
C TYR A 135 16.81 3.78 -2.73
N THR A 136 15.56 3.88 -2.30
CA THR A 136 15.08 4.98 -1.46
C THR A 136 15.08 4.62 0.02
N VAL A 137 15.10 3.33 0.36
CA VAL A 137 15.04 2.84 1.74
C VAL A 137 16.45 2.60 2.28
N PRO A 138 17.00 3.49 3.11
CA PRO A 138 18.41 3.42 3.54
C PRO A 138 18.74 2.28 4.48
N TYR A 139 17.73 1.56 4.97
CA TYR A 139 17.90 0.50 5.99
C TYR A 139 17.66 -0.91 5.48
N SER A 140 17.26 -1.10 4.22
CA SER A 140 17.06 -2.44 3.67
C SER A 140 18.32 -2.91 2.94
N HIS A 141 18.69 -4.14 3.20
CA HIS A 141 19.77 -4.85 2.52
C HIS A 141 19.16 -5.81 1.49
N ASN A 142 19.81 -5.99 0.34
CA ASN A 142 19.36 -6.88 -0.76
C ASN A 142 18.03 -6.47 -1.44
N GLN A 143 17.99 -5.28 -1.97
CA GLN A 143 16.79 -4.65 -2.54
C GLN A 143 16.61 -4.96 -4.04
N GLU A 144 16.59 -6.22 -4.39
CA GLU A 144 16.56 -6.62 -5.80
C GLU A 144 15.20 -6.41 -6.49
N CYS A 145 14.10 -6.39 -5.76
CA CYS A 145 12.75 -6.34 -6.33
C CYS A 145 11.83 -5.36 -5.56
N THR A 146 12.28 -4.13 -5.39
CA THR A 146 11.56 -3.13 -4.58
C THR A 146 10.36 -2.55 -5.32
N VAL A 147 9.21 -2.52 -4.65
CA VAL A 147 8.00 -1.84 -5.08
C VAL A 147 7.58 -0.85 -4.00
N GLU A 148 7.59 0.45 -4.34
CA GLU A 148 7.32 1.55 -3.41
C GLU A 148 6.03 2.30 -3.75
N VAL A 149 5.07 1.60 -4.33
CA VAL A 149 3.79 2.15 -4.76
C VAL A 149 2.64 1.26 -4.29
N SER A 150 1.46 1.85 -4.13
CA SER A 150 0.25 1.08 -3.88
C SER A 150 -0.22 0.42 -5.18
N PRO A 151 -0.46 -0.90 -5.20
CA PRO A 151 -1.01 -1.59 -6.35
C PRO A 151 -2.46 -1.14 -6.62
N VAL A 152 -2.87 -1.12 -7.88
CA VAL A 152 -4.25 -0.80 -8.28
C VAL A 152 -4.84 -1.92 -9.12
N LEU A 153 -6.17 -2.08 -9.04
CA LEU A 153 -6.90 -3.09 -9.78
C LEU A 153 -7.66 -2.48 -10.96
N VAL A 154 -7.47 -3.05 -12.15
CA VAL A 154 -8.25 -2.75 -13.35
C VAL A 154 -8.79 -4.05 -13.94
N GLY A 155 -10.09 -4.25 -13.82
CA GLY A 155 -10.72 -5.53 -14.17
C GLY A 155 -10.13 -6.67 -13.35
N SER A 156 -9.46 -7.61 -14.00
CA SER A 156 -8.74 -8.73 -13.36
C SER A 156 -7.21 -8.56 -13.39
N THR A 157 -6.72 -7.34 -13.63
CA THR A 157 -5.29 -7.04 -13.73
C THR A 157 -4.86 -6.13 -12.59
N VAL A 158 -3.85 -6.54 -11.86
CA VAL A 158 -3.15 -5.72 -10.87
C VAL A 158 -2.04 -4.97 -11.56
N LEU A 159 -2.05 -3.65 -11.44
CA LEU A 159 -1.08 -2.72 -12.04
C LEU A 159 -0.28 -2.05 -10.94
N PHE A 160 1.03 -1.92 -11.13
CA PHE A 160 1.92 -1.20 -10.24
C PHE A 160 3.22 -0.80 -10.93
N GLY A 161 3.76 0.33 -10.55
CA GLY A 161 5.11 0.73 -10.92
C GLY A 161 6.14 0.06 -10.01
N ALA A 162 7.39 0.00 -10.42
CA ALA A 162 8.46 -0.55 -9.60
C ALA A 162 9.77 0.23 -9.73
N SER A 163 10.68 0.00 -8.80
CA SER A 163 12.01 0.62 -8.79
C SER A 163 12.92 0.12 -9.92
N ASP A 164 12.49 -0.91 -10.66
CA ASP A 164 13.17 -1.39 -11.88
C ASP A 164 12.88 -0.56 -13.14
N GLY A 165 12.07 0.49 -13.02
CA GLY A 165 11.73 1.40 -14.12
C GLY A 165 10.62 0.90 -15.04
N TYR A 166 9.82 -0.06 -14.59
CA TYR A 166 8.69 -0.58 -15.35
C TYR A 166 7.34 -0.35 -14.65
N LEU A 167 6.32 -0.16 -15.45
CA LEU A 167 4.94 -0.41 -15.09
C LEU A 167 4.64 -1.89 -15.36
N HIS A 168 4.22 -2.62 -14.35
CA HIS A 168 3.90 -4.05 -14.41
C HIS A 168 2.40 -4.30 -14.40
N ALA A 169 2.00 -5.38 -15.07
CA ALA A 169 0.65 -5.91 -15.10
C ALA A 169 0.67 -7.41 -14.81
N VAL A 170 -0.08 -7.84 -13.80
CA VAL A 170 -0.18 -9.25 -13.40
C VAL A 170 -1.63 -9.67 -13.23
N ASP A 171 -1.89 -10.95 -13.35
CA ASP A 171 -3.21 -11.54 -13.10
C ASP A 171 -3.57 -11.47 -11.62
N LEU A 172 -4.77 -11.01 -11.31
CA LEU A 172 -5.26 -10.86 -9.93
C LEU A 172 -5.25 -12.18 -9.15
N ASN A 173 -5.62 -13.29 -9.79
CA ASN A 173 -5.83 -14.56 -9.11
C ASN A 173 -4.56 -15.40 -8.95
N THR A 174 -3.64 -15.24 -9.88
CA THR A 174 -2.47 -16.13 -9.99
C THR A 174 -1.13 -15.42 -9.84
N GLY A 175 -1.11 -14.08 -9.92
CA GLY A 175 0.13 -13.31 -10.02
C GLY A 175 0.88 -13.51 -11.32
N ALA A 176 0.30 -14.25 -12.30
CA ALA A 176 0.95 -14.50 -13.57
C ALA A 176 1.20 -13.20 -14.34
N TYR A 177 2.36 -13.11 -14.96
CA TYR A 177 2.74 -12.00 -15.81
C TYR A 177 1.74 -11.79 -16.95
N ARG A 178 1.21 -10.59 -17.10
CA ARG A 178 0.34 -10.15 -18.20
C ARG A 178 1.03 -9.18 -19.15
N GLY A 179 2.02 -8.46 -18.66
CA GLY A 179 2.79 -7.50 -19.44
C GLY A 179 3.57 -6.54 -18.57
N LYS A 180 4.48 -5.80 -19.20
CA LYS A 180 5.15 -4.66 -18.57
C LYS A 180 5.52 -3.61 -19.60
N ARG A 181 5.62 -2.35 -19.15
CA ARG A 181 6.03 -1.22 -19.98
C ARG A 181 7.23 -0.51 -19.36
N ALA A 182 8.32 -0.41 -20.10
CA ALA A 182 9.47 0.38 -19.68
C ALA A 182 9.12 1.87 -19.68
N LEU A 183 9.43 2.54 -18.58
CA LEU A 183 9.30 3.98 -18.41
C LEU A 183 10.67 4.68 -18.39
N GLY A 184 11.73 3.94 -18.14
CA GLY A 184 13.11 4.43 -18.23
C GLY A 184 13.70 4.95 -16.91
N ALA A 185 12.86 5.25 -15.92
CA ALA A 185 13.28 5.65 -14.58
C ALA A 185 12.42 4.93 -13.52
N PRO A 186 12.90 4.78 -12.27
CA PRO A 186 12.14 4.17 -11.19
C PRO A 186 10.77 4.81 -11.01
N VAL A 187 9.78 4.01 -10.62
CA VAL A 187 8.40 4.46 -10.41
C VAL A 187 8.09 4.42 -8.92
N PHE A 188 7.89 5.61 -8.34
CA PHE A 188 7.54 5.81 -6.92
C PHE A 188 6.16 6.46 -6.75
N SER A 189 5.42 6.65 -7.85
CA SER A 189 4.05 7.12 -7.82
C SER A 189 3.09 5.96 -8.02
N SER A 190 2.02 5.93 -7.23
CA SER A 190 0.92 5.00 -7.49
C SER A 190 0.25 5.33 -8.82
N VAL A 191 -0.25 4.32 -9.49
CA VAL A 191 -0.99 4.45 -10.73
C VAL A 191 -2.35 5.09 -10.44
N ALA A 192 -2.72 6.11 -11.21
CA ALA A 192 -4.06 6.69 -11.18
C ALA A 192 -4.86 6.22 -12.40
N VAL A 193 -6.12 5.85 -12.17
CA VAL A 193 -7.03 5.41 -13.24
C VAL A 193 -8.22 6.35 -13.28
N SER A 194 -8.54 6.87 -14.48
CA SER A 194 -9.70 7.71 -14.70
C SER A 194 -10.34 7.36 -16.05
N GLY A 195 -11.58 6.86 -16.01
CA GLY A 195 -12.24 6.33 -17.20
C GLY A 195 -11.44 5.19 -17.83
N ASN A 196 -11.08 5.35 -19.10
CA ASN A 196 -10.25 4.41 -19.85
C ASN A 196 -8.76 4.83 -19.91
N CYS A 197 -8.34 5.77 -19.07
CA CYS A 197 -6.96 6.26 -19.03
C CYS A 197 -6.27 5.83 -17.74
N LEU A 198 -5.01 5.49 -17.88
CA LEU A 198 -4.09 5.16 -16.80
C LEU A 198 -2.95 6.19 -16.82
N PHE A 199 -2.66 6.78 -15.67
CA PHE A 199 -1.60 7.75 -15.49
C PHE A 199 -0.57 7.21 -14.51
N VAL A 200 0.70 7.40 -14.84
CA VAL A 200 1.82 7.05 -13.96
C VAL A 200 2.94 8.06 -14.16
N ALA A 201 3.63 8.42 -13.08
CA ALA A 201 4.81 9.27 -13.12
C ALA A 201 6.06 8.47 -12.74
N ASP A 202 7.18 8.74 -13.41
CA ASP A 202 8.47 8.18 -13.05
C ASP A 202 9.34 9.18 -12.27
N PHE A 203 10.43 8.70 -11.71
CA PHE A 203 11.39 9.52 -10.97
C PHE A 203 12.23 10.46 -11.87
N GLY A 204 12.18 10.25 -13.18
CA GLY A 204 12.77 11.15 -14.19
C GLY A 204 11.94 12.40 -14.44
N GLY A 205 10.77 12.56 -13.79
CA GLY A 205 9.87 13.71 -13.96
C GLY A 205 8.91 13.58 -15.14
N ASN A 206 8.77 12.40 -15.73
CA ASN A 206 7.85 12.16 -16.83
C ASN A 206 6.49 11.70 -16.29
N ILE A 207 5.41 12.12 -16.96
CA ILE A 207 4.05 11.64 -16.74
C ILE A 207 3.59 10.94 -18.00
N TYR A 208 3.18 9.68 -17.86
CA TYR A 208 2.69 8.84 -18.94
C TYR A 208 1.19 8.68 -18.85
N ASN A 209 0.54 8.70 -19.99
CA ASN A 209 -0.88 8.39 -20.15
C ASN A 209 -1.03 7.19 -21.08
N PHE A 210 -1.64 6.13 -20.60
CA PHE A 210 -1.96 4.95 -21.39
C PHE A 210 -3.47 4.79 -21.51
N LYS A 211 -3.94 4.46 -22.70
CA LYS A 211 -5.34 4.06 -22.92
C LYS A 211 -5.51 2.59 -22.59
N LEU A 212 -6.50 2.29 -21.75
CA LEU A 212 -6.96 0.94 -21.51
C LEU A 212 -7.84 0.52 -22.70
N HIS A 213 -7.50 -0.57 -23.34
CA HIS A 213 -8.34 -1.19 -24.37
C HIS A 213 -9.12 -2.34 -23.72
N ASN A 214 -10.42 -2.34 -23.95
CA ASN A 214 -11.32 -3.41 -23.52
C ASN A 214 -11.05 -4.70 -24.30
#